data_b4a833dc5a4862ba961396bc11a83bcf
#
_entry.id   b4a833dc5a4862ba961396bc11a83bcf
#
_cell.length_a   1.000
_cell.length_b   1.000
_cell.length_c   1.000
_cell.angle_alpha   90.00
_cell.angle_beta   90.00
_cell.angle_gamma   90.00
#
_symmetry.space_group_name_H-M   'P 1'
#
loop_
_entity.id
_entity.type
_entity.pdbx_description
1 polymer ?
#
loop_
_entity_poly.entity_id
_entity_poly.type
_entity_poly.pdbx_seq_one_letter_code
_entity_poly.pdbx_strand_id
1 'polypeptide(L)'
;NKPSKHKTGGVIALIIAVVVCVALGVTGIAVSLGNKDGAKKQTSEKTSADSSTVTINETPTASSTDKSGSLTAAGVYDKIKDSSVGILVYSDSRSSSASGQGSGVIVGEDSSKQYTYIMTCAHVISGGGSVRVQLSDETQYDATVVGYDSKTDIGVLKIKATGLKAAEFGDSDKLSVGETVYAIGNPGGTAFAGSFTNGIVSAISRPVNSQIGYEMICIQHTAAINPGNSGGALVNEYGQVIGINSSKIASTDYEGMAFSVPSVTAKEVYDEIVANGYVTNRPKLGITYSPASSSQMYSMIVSLKDLPAGSLIVQSVQSDSSLASQDVKQGDLITKVNGKDLDSADDLPDLIDKSAVGDTLTLTICRIDSNYNINEFEVKATLVEDKGDSSSVKTESTTRSNSYNPFSAYGYGN
;
A
#
# COMPACT_ATOMS: atom_id res chain seq x y z
N ASN A 1 -4.36 -26.27 -62.48
CA ASN A 1 -4.25 -25.79 -61.07
C ASN A 1 -3.34 -26.73 -60.27
N LYS A 2 -2.10 -26.31 -60.04
CA LYS A 2 -1.12 -27.04 -59.22
C LYS A 2 -1.14 -26.46 -57.82
N PRO A 3 -1.04 -27.28 -56.73
CA PRO A 3 -0.91 -26.79 -55.36
C PRO A 3 0.54 -26.41 -55.05
N SER A 4 0.71 -25.30 -54.32
CA SER A 4 1.98 -24.77 -53.87
C SER A 4 2.51 -25.55 -52.64
N LYS A 5 3.82 -25.86 -52.67
CA LYS A 5 4.55 -26.55 -51.63
C LYS A 5 4.86 -25.57 -50.46
N HIS A 6 4.37 -25.86 -49.26
CA HIS A 6 4.80 -25.21 -48.03
C HIS A 6 6.22 -25.63 -47.62
N LYS A 7 7.08 -24.65 -47.36
CA LYS A 7 8.44 -24.83 -46.84
C LYS A 7 8.39 -25.08 -45.31
N THR A 8 8.61 -26.28 -44.87
CA THR A 8 8.68 -26.71 -43.46
C THR A 8 10.15 -26.80 -42.99
N GLY A 9 10.98 -25.84 -43.32
CA GLY A 9 12.42 -25.90 -42.98
C GLY A 9 12.87 -24.89 -41.92
N GLY A 10 12.04 -23.94 -41.50
CA GLY A 10 12.45 -22.82 -40.64
C GLY A 10 12.24 -23.02 -39.13
N VAL A 11 11.37 -23.94 -38.74
CA VAL A 11 10.96 -24.09 -37.34
C VAL A 11 11.89 -25.04 -36.54
N ILE A 12 12.53 -26.00 -37.23
CA ILE A 12 13.42 -26.99 -36.57
C ILE A 12 14.79 -26.37 -36.20
N ALA A 13 15.25 -25.36 -36.95
CA ALA A 13 16.52 -24.70 -36.67
C ALA A 13 16.47 -23.78 -35.44
N LEU A 14 15.27 -23.27 -35.04
CA LEU A 14 15.13 -22.39 -33.86
C LEU A 14 15.08 -23.14 -32.56
N ILE A 15 14.63 -24.40 -32.55
CA ILE A 15 14.54 -25.22 -31.32
C ILE A 15 15.91 -25.78 -30.90
N ILE A 16 16.81 -26.01 -31.85
CA ILE A 16 18.16 -26.51 -31.56
C ILE A 16 19.07 -25.41 -30.98
N ALA A 17 18.86 -24.15 -31.33
CA ALA A 17 19.64 -23.03 -30.80
C ALA A 17 19.34 -22.71 -29.34
N VAL A 18 18.14 -22.99 -28.83
CA VAL A 18 17.74 -22.72 -27.44
C VAL A 18 18.27 -23.81 -26.49
N VAL A 19 18.43 -25.04 -26.93
CA VAL A 19 18.92 -26.16 -26.09
C VAL A 19 20.43 -26.10 -25.88
N VAL A 20 21.20 -25.47 -26.76
CA VAL A 20 22.67 -25.37 -26.64
C VAL A 20 23.09 -24.23 -25.70
N CYS A 21 22.28 -23.22 -25.49
CA CYS A 21 22.58 -22.10 -24.56
C CYS A 21 22.37 -22.46 -23.07
N VAL A 22 21.61 -23.50 -22.76
CA VAL A 22 21.35 -23.92 -21.36
C VAL A 22 22.43 -24.87 -20.83
N ALA A 23 23.25 -25.50 -21.71
CA ALA A 23 24.26 -26.48 -21.31
C ALA A 23 25.66 -25.91 -21.02
N LEU A 24 25.90 -24.61 -21.20
CA LEU A 24 27.22 -23.97 -20.99
C LEU A 24 27.29 -23.01 -19.79
N GLY A 25 26.27 -22.98 -18.94
CA GLY A 25 26.18 -22.07 -17.79
C GLY A 25 26.62 -22.63 -16.42
N VAL A 26 27.11 -23.85 -16.33
CA VAL A 26 27.46 -24.46 -15.04
C VAL A 26 28.88 -25.04 -15.09
N THR A 27 29.90 -24.19 -15.12
CA THR A 27 31.23 -24.52 -14.58
C THR A 27 32.04 -23.24 -14.44
N GLY A 28 32.23 -22.78 -13.22
CA GLY A 28 33.14 -21.66 -12.95
C GLY A 28 33.05 -21.11 -11.53
N ILE A 29 33.14 -21.98 -10.53
CA ILE A 29 33.50 -21.58 -9.18
C ILE A 29 34.66 -22.44 -8.73
N ALA A 30 35.80 -21.81 -8.54
CA ALA A 30 36.69 -22.06 -7.39
C ALA A 30 37.95 -21.20 -7.49
N VAL A 31 38.28 -20.63 -6.35
CA VAL A 31 39.62 -20.31 -5.81
C VAL A 31 40.16 -18.91 -6.15
N SER A 32 40.10 -18.02 -5.17
CA SER A 32 41.25 -17.26 -4.74
C SER A 32 41.17 -17.00 -3.23
N LEU A 33 42.02 -17.68 -2.51
CA LEU A 33 42.39 -17.41 -1.13
C LEU A 33 43.51 -16.34 -1.14
N GLY A 34 43.39 -15.35 -0.25
CA GLY A 34 44.53 -14.74 0.42
C GLY A 34 44.97 -13.36 -0.10
N ASN A 35 44.79 -12.30 0.60
CA ASN A 35 45.77 -11.77 1.54
C ASN A 35 45.26 -10.51 2.25
N LYS A 36 45.76 -10.34 3.45
CA LYS A 36 45.52 -9.23 4.41
C LYS A 36 45.98 -7.90 3.84
N ASP A 37 45.24 -6.81 4.16
CA ASP A 37 45.80 -5.68 4.90
C ASP A 37 44.72 -4.68 5.33
N GLY A 38 44.93 -4.10 6.48
CA GLY A 38 43.95 -3.42 7.31
C GLY A 38 43.44 -2.07 6.74
N ALA A 39 42.16 -1.92 6.77
CA ALA A 39 41.50 -0.62 6.80
C ALA A 39 40.63 -0.54 8.05
N LYS A 40 40.93 0.38 8.94
CA LYS A 40 40.19 0.74 10.13
C LYS A 40 38.75 1.06 9.73
N LYS A 41 37.83 0.16 10.08
CA LYS A 41 36.39 0.38 9.99
C LYS A 41 36.02 1.34 11.13
N GLN A 42 35.71 2.57 10.77
CA GLN A 42 35.05 3.52 11.66
C GLN A 42 33.67 2.93 11.97
N THR A 43 33.52 2.44 13.17
CA THR A 43 32.21 2.00 13.71
C THR A 43 31.41 3.28 13.94
N SER A 44 30.51 3.60 13.01
CA SER A 44 29.38 4.46 13.33
C SER A 44 28.50 3.67 14.29
N GLU A 45 28.42 4.09 15.53
CA GLU A 45 27.41 3.64 16.48
C GLU A 45 26.03 3.93 15.83
N LYS A 46 25.41 2.88 15.29
CA LYS A 46 24.01 2.90 14.97
C LYS A 46 23.30 2.99 16.32
N THR A 47 22.75 4.16 16.62
CA THR A 47 21.79 4.33 17.70
C THR A 47 20.73 3.26 17.49
N SER A 48 20.64 2.31 18.39
CA SER A 48 19.60 1.28 18.36
C SER A 48 18.25 2.00 18.46
N ALA A 49 17.54 2.06 17.34
CA ALA A 49 16.17 2.51 17.34
C ALA A 49 15.38 1.59 18.26
N ASP A 50 14.62 2.17 19.14
CA ASP A 50 13.76 1.53 20.12
C ASP A 50 12.54 0.96 19.38
N SER A 51 12.67 -0.21 18.77
CA SER A 51 11.70 -0.77 17.84
C SER A 51 11.21 -2.15 18.28
N SER A 52 9.90 -2.32 18.27
CA SER A 52 9.27 -3.63 18.16
C SER A 52 9.57 -4.20 16.76
N THR A 53 9.95 -5.46 16.67
CA THR A 53 10.23 -6.11 15.40
C THR A 53 9.17 -7.14 15.07
N VAL A 54 8.67 -7.12 13.83
CA VAL A 54 7.85 -8.21 13.29
C VAL A 54 8.76 -9.39 12.97
N THR A 55 8.48 -10.55 13.55
CA THR A 55 9.15 -11.80 13.17
C THR A 55 8.21 -12.60 12.27
N ILE A 56 8.66 -12.92 11.07
CA ILE A 56 7.96 -13.84 10.18
C ILE A 56 8.39 -15.26 10.57
N ASN A 57 7.43 -16.04 11.05
CA ASN A 57 7.66 -17.44 11.39
C ASN A 57 7.46 -18.33 10.15
N GLU A 58 8.21 -19.43 10.07
CA GLU A 58 8.00 -20.40 9.02
C GLU A 58 6.58 -20.96 9.11
N THR A 59 5.85 -20.89 8.00
CA THR A 59 4.56 -21.55 7.85
C THR A 59 4.82 -22.99 7.44
N PRO A 60 4.24 -24.00 8.13
CA PRO A 60 4.35 -25.38 7.68
C PRO A 60 3.88 -25.50 6.23
N THR A 61 4.73 -26.04 5.36
CA THR A 61 4.38 -26.24 3.95
C THR A 61 3.21 -27.21 3.87
N ALA A 62 2.10 -26.82 3.22
CA ALA A 62 0.95 -27.66 3.03
C ALA A 62 1.36 -28.94 2.25
N SER A 63 1.47 -30.06 2.97
CA SER A 63 1.55 -31.38 2.35
C SER A 63 0.13 -31.86 2.05
N SER A 64 -0.07 -32.45 0.88
CA SER A 64 -1.37 -32.95 0.44
C SER A 64 -1.97 -34.08 1.32
N THR A 65 -1.28 -34.51 2.36
CA THR A 65 -1.63 -35.73 3.10
C THR A 65 -1.73 -35.64 4.61
N ASP A 66 -1.18 -34.60 5.31
CA ASP A 66 -1.39 -34.46 6.77
C ASP A 66 -1.03 -33.05 7.25
N LYS A 67 -2.03 -32.32 7.76
CA LYS A 67 -1.84 -31.02 8.41
C LYS A 67 -1.62 -31.21 9.90
N SER A 68 -0.44 -31.70 10.28
CA SER A 68 -0.04 -31.76 11.70
C SER A 68 0.10 -30.32 12.23
N GLY A 69 -0.69 -29.98 13.25
CA GLY A 69 -0.67 -28.68 13.92
C GLY A 69 -1.68 -27.64 13.44
N SER A 70 -2.53 -27.95 12.44
CA SER A 70 -3.64 -27.07 12.07
C SER A 70 -4.70 -27.01 13.16
N LEU A 71 -5.24 -25.80 13.38
CA LEU A 71 -6.30 -25.54 14.35
C LEU A 71 -7.68 -25.64 13.68
N THR A 72 -8.71 -25.92 14.48
CA THR A 72 -10.08 -25.69 14.02
C THR A 72 -10.35 -24.19 13.88
N ALA A 73 -11.38 -23.81 13.14
CA ALA A 73 -11.78 -22.39 13.01
C ALA A 73 -11.95 -21.69 14.39
N ALA A 74 -12.57 -22.38 15.35
CA ALA A 74 -12.70 -21.88 16.72
C ALA A 74 -11.32 -21.72 17.39
N GLY A 75 -10.40 -22.65 17.19
CA GLY A 75 -9.04 -22.56 17.72
C GLY A 75 -8.23 -21.42 17.09
N VAL A 76 -8.39 -21.17 15.79
CA VAL A 76 -7.81 -20.01 15.12
C VAL A 76 -8.37 -18.71 15.71
N TYR A 77 -9.68 -18.61 15.87
CA TYR A 77 -10.32 -17.45 16.50
C TYR A 77 -9.77 -17.19 17.92
N ASP A 78 -9.73 -18.22 18.77
CA ASP A 78 -9.21 -18.10 20.14
C ASP A 78 -7.73 -17.69 20.18
N LYS A 79 -6.94 -18.07 19.16
CA LYS A 79 -5.54 -17.68 19.07
C LYS A 79 -5.38 -16.21 18.70
N ILE A 80 -6.21 -15.65 17.79
CA ILE A 80 -5.99 -14.31 17.22
C ILE A 80 -6.87 -13.20 17.84
N LYS A 81 -8.02 -13.52 18.44
CA LYS A 81 -9.02 -12.52 18.89
C LYS A 81 -8.44 -11.42 19.77
N ASP A 82 -7.52 -11.74 20.70
CA ASP A 82 -6.94 -10.78 21.62
C ASP A 82 -5.82 -9.94 21.01
N SER A 83 -5.36 -10.31 19.81
CA SER A 83 -4.40 -9.54 19.01
C SER A 83 -5.07 -8.68 17.96
N SER A 84 -6.39 -8.81 17.76
CA SER A 84 -7.20 -7.99 16.86
C SER A 84 -7.84 -6.84 17.63
N VAL A 85 -7.71 -5.61 17.12
CA VAL A 85 -8.17 -4.39 17.78
C VAL A 85 -9.04 -3.56 16.85
N GLY A 86 -9.92 -2.74 17.43
CA GLY A 86 -10.65 -1.70 16.72
C GLY A 86 -9.83 -0.43 16.61
N ILE A 87 -9.93 0.25 15.48
CA ILE A 87 -9.36 1.58 15.27
C ILE A 87 -10.50 2.58 15.12
N LEU A 88 -10.51 3.59 15.96
CA LEU A 88 -11.51 4.67 15.95
C LEU A 88 -10.81 5.98 15.60
N VAL A 89 -11.29 6.65 14.56
CA VAL A 89 -10.75 7.93 14.10
C VAL A 89 -11.75 9.03 14.39
N TYR A 90 -11.30 10.10 14.99
CA TYR A 90 -12.09 11.26 15.36
C TYR A 90 -11.60 12.49 14.60
N SER A 91 -12.47 13.40 14.23
CA SER A 91 -12.09 14.64 13.55
C SER A 91 -11.17 15.51 14.41
N ASP A 92 -11.33 15.47 15.73
CA ASP A 92 -10.45 16.08 16.71
C ASP A 92 -10.54 15.33 18.06
N SER A 93 -9.65 15.65 19.00
CA SER A 93 -9.57 15.00 20.31
C SER A 93 -10.80 15.26 21.22
N ARG A 94 -11.66 16.21 20.89
CA ARG A 94 -12.87 16.57 21.65
C ARG A 94 -14.15 15.98 21.06
N SER A 95 -14.04 15.39 19.86
CA SER A 95 -15.19 14.76 19.21
C SER A 95 -15.66 13.54 20.02
N SER A 96 -16.96 13.46 20.28
CA SER A 96 -17.59 12.35 21.00
C SER A 96 -17.93 11.16 20.11
N SER A 97 -17.98 11.37 18.80
CA SER A 97 -18.31 10.36 17.80
C SER A 97 -17.14 10.15 16.85
N ALA A 98 -16.81 8.89 16.57
CA ALA A 98 -15.83 8.55 15.57
C ALA A 98 -16.33 8.95 14.18
N SER A 99 -15.46 9.60 13.39
CA SER A 99 -15.69 9.96 12.00
C SER A 99 -15.27 8.86 11.03
N GLY A 100 -14.43 7.91 11.48
CA GLY A 100 -13.95 6.77 10.73
C GLY A 100 -13.66 5.59 11.65
N GLN A 101 -13.67 4.39 11.09
CA GLN A 101 -13.43 3.16 11.84
C GLN A 101 -12.68 2.16 10.97
N GLY A 102 -11.89 1.32 11.62
CA GLY A 102 -11.13 0.23 11.01
C GLY A 102 -10.73 -0.80 12.05
N SER A 103 -9.82 -1.64 11.66
CA SER A 103 -9.24 -2.70 12.48
C SER A 103 -7.73 -2.56 12.54
N GLY A 104 -7.11 -3.26 13.47
CA GLY A 104 -5.67 -3.34 13.60
C GLY A 104 -5.22 -4.68 14.16
N VAL A 105 -3.92 -4.94 14.06
CA VAL A 105 -3.25 -6.13 14.57
C VAL A 105 -2.15 -5.71 15.52
N ILE A 106 -2.15 -6.23 16.74
CA ILE A 106 -1.07 -6.01 17.70
C ILE A 106 0.18 -6.74 17.23
N VAL A 107 1.24 -5.99 16.98
CA VAL A 107 2.54 -6.52 16.52
C VAL A 107 3.43 -6.92 17.69
N GLY A 108 3.52 -6.08 18.72
CA GLY A 108 4.35 -6.33 19.89
C GLY A 108 4.70 -5.05 20.63
N GLU A 109 5.55 -5.19 21.63
CA GLU A 109 6.03 -4.09 22.48
C GLU A 109 7.35 -3.54 21.94
N ASP A 110 7.60 -2.26 22.22
CA ASP A 110 8.93 -1.66 22.03
C ASP A 110 9.96 -2.24 23.02
N SER A 111 11.24 -2.05 22.77
CA SER A 111 12.33 -2.55 23.61
C SER A 111 12.32 -1.92 25.02
N SER A 112 11.78 -0.72 25.15
CA SER A 112 11.62 -0.02 26.45
C SER A 112 10.43 -0.55 27.25
N LYS A 113 9.57 -1.39 26.66
CA LYS A 113 8.33 -1.91 27.24
C LYS A 113 7.41 -0.79 27.76
N GLN A 114 7.29 0.27 26.99
CA GLN A 114 6.41 1.39 27.30
C GLN A 114 5.24 1.51 26.31
N TYR A 115 5.43 1.02 25.09
CA TYR A 115 4.46 1.11 24.03
C TYR A 115 4.22 -0.22 23.37
N THR A 116 2.98 -0.45 22.96
CA THR A 116 2.60 -1.53 22.06
C THR A 116 2.36 -0.94 20.67
N TYR A 117 2.92 -1.60 19.65
CA TYR A 117 2.75 -1.24 18.25
C TYR A 117 1.61 -2.02 17.62
N ILE A 118 0.85 -1.34 16.77
CA ILE A 118 -0.30 -1.88 16.05
C ILE A 118 -0.13 -1.58 14.56
N MET A 119 -0.33 -2.59 13.73
CA MET A 119 -0.40 -2.47 12.28
C MET A 119 -1.86 -2.29 11.86
N THR A 120 -2.12 -1.42 10.89
CA THR A 120 -3.44 -1.13 10.34
C THR A 120 -3.31 -0.71 8.88
N CYS A 121 -4.39 -0.29 8.22
CA CYS A 121 -4.34 0.31 6.89
C CYS A 121 -4.04 1.82 6.94
N ALA A 122 -3.26 2.28 5.95
CA ALA A 122 -2.95 3.70 5.79
C ALA A 122 -4.22 4.54 5.61
N HIS A 123 -5.15 4.12 4.74
CA HIS A 123 -6.40 4.86 4.49
C HIS A 123 -7.31 5.00 5.72
N VAL A 124 -7.14 4.15 6.75
CA VAL A 124 -7.88 4.26 8.01
C VAL A 124 -7.38 5.46 8.82
N ILE A 125 -6.08 5.75 8.81
CA ILE A 125 -5.43 6.73 9.70
C ILE A 125 -4.89 7.98 9.01
N SER A 126 -4.84 8.01 7.67
CA SER A 126 -4.25 9.12 6.90
C SER A 126 -5.11 10.39 6.86
N GLY A 127 -6.38 10.31 7.26
CA GLY A 127 -7.30 11.46 7.24
C GLY A 127 -7.06 12.54 8.29
N GLY A 128 -6.03 12.40 9.14
CA GLY A 128 -5.76 13.30 10.26
C GLY A 128 -6.75 13.11 11.42
N GLY A 129 -6.66 14.00 12.43
CA GLY A 129 -7.50 13.92 13.63
C GLY A 129 -6.86 13.09 14.74
N SER A 130 -7.66 12.68 15.74
CA SER A 130 -7.20 11.82 16.82
C SER A 130 -7.60 10.36 16.58
N VAL A 131 -6.72 9.44 16.95
CA VAL A 131 -6.92 8.00 16.79
C VAL A 131 -6.97 7.33 18.15
N ARG A 132 -7.90 6.40 18.35
CA ARG A 132 -7.95 5.51 19.49
C ARG A 132 -7.94 4.06 19.04
N VAL A 133 -7.30 3.24 19.86
CA VAL A 133 -7.31 1.78 19.73
C VAL A 133 -8.23 1.20 20.78
N GLN A 134 -9.15 0.35 20.36
CA GLN A 134 -10.06 -0.37 21.25
C GLN A 134 -9.71 -1.85 21.26
N LEU A 135 -9.44 -2.38 22.43
CA LEU A 135 -9.14 -3.81 22.64
C LEU A 135 -10.43 -4.66 22.64
N SER A 136 -10.25 -5.98 22.68
CA SER A 136 -11.36 -6.95 22.70
C SER A 136 -12.22 -6.87 23.98
N ASP A 137 -11.68 -6.34 25.07
CA ASP A 137 -12.39 -6.07 26.33
C ASP A 137 -13.03 -4.67 26.39
N GLU A 138 -13.11 -3.97 25.23
CA GLU A 138 -13.61 -2.61 25.08
C GLU A 138 -12.74 -1.50 25.68
N THR A 139 -11.61 -1.84 26.32
CA THR A 139 -10.65 -0.83 26.81
C THR A 139 -10.11 -0.01 25.65
N GLN A 140 -10.08 1.33 25.79
CA GLN A 140 -9.61 2.24 24.77
C GLN A 140 -8.32 2.95 25.19
N TYR A 141 -7.43 3.12 24.23
CA TYR A 141 -6.17 3.86 24.40
C TYR A 141 -6.06 4.93 23.31
N ASP A 142 -5.61 6.13 23.69
CA ASP A 142 -5.20 7.12 22.70
C ASP A 142 -3.97 6.60 21.96
N ALA A 143 -3.99 6.70 20.64
CA ALA A 143 -2.93 6.20 19.78
C ALA A 143 -2.14 7.34 19.13
N THR A 144 -0.85 7.11 18.98
CA THR A 144 0.03 7.96 18.18
C THR A 144 0.26 7.29 16.83
N VAL A 145 0.04 8.01 15.74
CA VAL A 145 0.44 7.58 14.40
C VAL A 145 1.96 7.64 14.31
N VAL A 146 2.61 6.51 14.08
CA VAL A 146 4.06 6.42 13.86
C VAL A 146 4.39 6.83 12.43
N GLY A 147 3.61 6.33 11.48
CA GLY A 147 3.70 6.62 10.06
C GLY A 147 2.77 5.75 9.25
N TYR A 148 2.73 5.97 7.95
CA TYR A 148 1.99 5.14 7.01
C TYR A 148 2.58 5.24 5.60
N ASP A 149 2.32 4.22 4.78
CA ASP A 149 2.65 4.17 3.36
C ASP A 149 1.36 4.01 2.54
N SER A 150 1.01 5.05 1.81
CA SER A 150 -0.21 5.05 0.98
C SER A 150 -0.10 4.07 -0.19
N LYS A 151 1.11 3.78 -0.68
CA LYS A 151 1.33 2.88 -1.82
C LYS A 151 0.97 1.44 -1.49
N THR A 152 1.33 0.95 -0.30
CA THR A 152 1.02 -0.39 0.18
C THR A 152 -0.21 -0.47 1.08
N ASP A 153 -0.81 0.68 1.39
CA ASP A 153 -1.93 0.81 2.33
C ASP A 153 -1.62 0.29 3.75
N ILE A 154 -0.36 0.34 4.19
CA ILE A 154 0.04 -0.05 5.53
C ILE A 154 0.27 1.18 6.41
N GLY A 155 -0.26 1.13 7.63
CA GLY A 155 -0.07 2.15 8.66
C GLY A 155 0.35 1.54 9.99
N VAL A 156 1.04 2.33 10.80
CA VAL A 156 1.56 1.91 12.11
C VAL A 156 1.14 2.91 13.17
N LEU A 157 0.55 2.38 14.23
CA LEU A 157 0.17 3.09 15.44
C LEU A 157 0.99 2.60 16.62
N LYS A 158 1.10 3.41 17.66
CA LYS A 158 1.56 2.98 18.99
C LYS A 158 0.65 3.51 20.08
N ILE A 159 0.45 2.69 21.10
CA ILE A 159 -0.33 3.03 22.31
C ILE A 159 0.53 2.85 23.55
N LYS A 160 0.23 3.61 24.60
CA LYS A 160 0.91 3.47 25.89
C LYS A 160 0.25 2.37 26.72
N ALA A 161 0.53 1.13 26.34
CA ALA A 161 0.06 -0.09 27.00
C ALA A 161 1.11 -1.18 26.86
N THR A 162 1.14 -2.15 27.77
CA THR A 162 2.05 -3.29 27.79
C THR A 162 1.32 -4.55 28.23
N GLY A 163 1.93 -5.71 28.02
CA GLY A 163 1.35 -7.01 28.37
C GLY A 163 0.25 -7.46 27.43
N LEU A 164 0.08 -6.79 26.28
CA LEU A 164 -0.91 -7.17 25.28
C LEU A 164 -0.40 -8.33 24.44
N LYS A 165 -1.32 -9.21 24.01
CA LYS A 165 -0.99 -10.38 23.21
C LYS A 165 -0.67 -9.98 21.79
N ALA A 166 0.59 -10.14 21.37
CA ALA A 166 1.02 -9.94 19.98
C ALA A 166 0.51 -11.08 19.08
N ALA A 167 0.19 -10.76 17.83
CA ALA A 167 -0.09 -11.73 16.80
C ALA A 167 1.19 -12.43 16.34
N GLU A 168 1.07 -13.68 15.94
CA GLU A 168 2.12 -14.41 15.24
C GLU A 168 1.95 -14.16 13.73
N PHE A 169 3.03 -13.78 13.03
CA PHE A 169 3.02 -13.57 11.59
C PHE A 169 3.59 -14.79 10.88
N GLY A 170 2.91 -15.22 9.81
CA GLY A 170 3.33 -16.28 8.92
C GLY A 170 3.94 -15.73 7.62
N ASP A 171 4.60 -16.58 6.86
CA ASP A 171 5.24 -16.26 5.59
C ASP A 171 4.23 -16.32 4.44
N SER A 172 3.82 -15.16 3.93
CA SER A 172 2.85 -15.07 2.82
C SER A 172 3.40 -15.57 1.49
N ASP A 173 4.72 -15.63 1.31
CA ASP A 173 5.33 -16.09 0.06
C ASP A 173 5.23 -17.64 -0.10
N LYS A 174 4.89 -18.33 1.00
CA LYS A 174 4.72 -19.79 1.00
C LYS A 174 3.26 -20.24 0.87
N LEU A 175 2.35 -19.29 0.69
CA LEU A 175 0.93 -19.62 0.49
C LEU A 175 0.70 -20.38 -0.81
N SER A 176 -0.33 -21.22 -0.79
CA SER A 176 -0.82 -21.92 -1.98
C SER A 176 -2.29 -21.58 -2.23
N VAL A 177 -2.67 -21.51 -3.50
CA VAL A 177 -4.09 -21.35 -3.87
C VAL A 177 -4.89 -22.53 -3.36
N GLY A 178 -6.03 -22.26 -2.73
CA GLY A 178 -6.90 -23.27 -2.11
C GLY A 178 -6.68 -23.45 -0.61
N GLU A 179 -5.65 -22.86 0.00
CA GLU A 179 -5.47 -22.89 1.46
C GLU A 179 -6.61 -22.16 2.17
N THR A 180 -7.07 -22.74 3.28
CA THR A 180 -8.08 -22.13 4.13
C THR A 180 -7.54 -20.89 4.83
N VAL A 181 -8.29 -19.80 4.78
CA VAL A 181 -7.96 -18.55 5.45
C VAL A 181 -9.14 -17.99 6.20
N TYR A 182 -8.84 -17.18 7.21
CA TYR A 182 -9.84 -16.51 8.03
C TYR A 182 -9.52 -15.02 8.11
N ALA A 183 -10.56 -14.18 7.99
CA ALA A 183 -10.42 -12.75 8.21
C ALA A 183 -11.06 -12.38 9.55
N ILE A 184 -10.37 -11.56 10.35
CA ILE A 184 -10.87 -11.01 11.61
C ILE A 184 -10.79 -9.49 11.57
N GLY A 185 -11.82 -8.83 12.11
CA GLY A 185 -11.87 -7.37 12.17
C GLY A 185 -13.17 -6.86 12.78
N ASN A 186 -13.43 -5.57 12.58
CA ASN A 186 -14.57 -4.87 13.17
C ASN A 186 -15.47 -4.25 12.07
N PRO A 187 -16.14 -5.07 11.21
CA PRO A 187 -16.97 -4.55 10.13
C PRO A 187 -18.10 -3.72 10.72
N GLY A 188 -18.30 -2.48 10.21
CA GLY A 188 -19.29 -1.56 10.77
C GLY A 188 -18.96 -1.05 12.17
N GLY A 189 -17.68 -1.17 12.59
CA GLY A 189 -17.16 -0.63 13.84
C GLY A 189 -17.41 -1.49 15.07
N THR A 190 -17.58 -0.85 16.23
CA THR A 190 -17.68 -1.53 17.54
C THR A 190 -18.91 -2.46 17.66
N ALA A 191 -19.97 -2.21 16.87
CA ALA A 191 -21.19 -3.03 16.92
C ALA A 191 -20.95 -4.48 16.46
N PHE A 192 -19.96 -4.72 15.59
CA PHE A 192 -19.61 -6.03 15.08
C PHE A 192 -18.13 -6.38 15.32
N ALA A 193 -17.58 -5.86 16.42
CA ALA A 193 -16.20 -6.10 16.80
C ALA A 193 -15.89 -7.60 16.92
N GLY A 194 -14.71 -8.01 16.42
CA GLY A 194 -14.28 -9.39 16.45
C GLY A 194 -15.00 -10.31 15.46
N SER A 195 -15.68 -9.75 14.44
CA SER A 195 -16.26 -10.57 13.37
C SER A 195 -15.20 -11.42 12.69
N PHE A 196 -15.54 -12.71 12.51
CA PHE A 196 -14.63 -13.72 11.98
C PHE A 196 -15.29 -14.42 10.79
N THR A 197 -14.64 -14.37 9.64
CA THR A 197 -15.15 -14.98 8.40
C THR A 197 -14.10 -15.91 7.82
N ASN A 198 -14.53 -16.93 7.07
CA ASN A 198 -13.63 -17.90 6.44
C ASN A 198 -13.72 -17.86 4.91
N GLY A 199 -12.68 -18.32 4.28
CA GLY A 199 -12.57 -18.47 2.83
C GLY A 199 -11.35 -19.29 2.45
N ILE A 200 -10.94 -19.17 1.19
CA ILE A 200 -9.72 -19.78 0.66
C ILE A 200 -8.88 -18.73 -0.07
N VAL A 201 -7.59 -18.96 -0.17
CA VAL A 201 -6.71 -18.23 -1.08
C VAL A 201 -7.15 -18.50 -2.52
N SER A 202 -7.51 -17.46 -3.26
CA SER A 202 -7.94 -17.53 -4.67
C SER A 202 -6.82 -17.23 -5.64
N ALA A 203 -5.88 -16.35 -5.25
CA ALA A 203 -4.64 -16.06 -5.98
C ALA A 203 -3.60 -15.47 -5.02
N ILE A 204 -2.35 -15.68 -5.36
CA ILE A 204 -1.18 -15.06 -4.72
C ILE A 204 -0.51 -14.11 -5.72
N SER A 205 0.12 -13.05 -5.23
CA SER A 205 0.82 -12.06 -6.08
C SER A 205 -0.09 -11.47 -7.19
N ARG A 206 -1.36 -11.17 -6.86
CA ARG A 206 -2.31 -10.57 -7.80
C ARG A 206 -2.06 -9.07 -7.90
N PRO A 207 -1.68 -8.53 -9.08
CA PRO A 207 -1.68 -7.09 -9.28
C PRO A 207 -3.12 -6.57 -9.29
N VAL A 208 -3.40 -5.54 -8.51
CA VAL A 208 -4.73 -4.93 -8.37
C VAL A 208 -4.58 -3.42 -8.34
N ASN A 209 -5.28 -2.73 -9.24
CA ASN A 209 -5.41 -1.28 -9.18
C ASN A 209 -6.34 -0.92 -8.01
N SER A 210 -5.77 -0.33 -6.99
CA SER A 210 -6.51 0.03 -5.80
C SER A 210 -7.30 1.33 -5.99
N GLN A 211 -8.39 1.50 -5.23
CA GLN A 211 -9.15 2.77 -5.19
C GLN A 211 -8.33 3.94 -4.63
N ILE A 212 -7.15 3.68 -4.08
CA ILE A 212 -6.22 4.71 -3.58
C ILE A 212 -5.22 5.18 -4.66
N GLY A 213 -5.31 4.66 -5.89
CA GLY A 213 -4.56 5.15 -7.05
C GLY A 213 -3.20 4.48 -7.28
N TYR A 214 -2.94 3.33 -6.64
CA TYR A 214 -1.70 2.56 -6.84
C TYR A 214 -2.01 1.13 -7.26
N GLU A 215 -1.17 0.55 -8.13
CA GLU A 215 -1.15 -0.88 -8.34
C GLU A 215 -0.49 -1.56 -7.14
N MET A 216 -1.18 -2.54 -6.56
CA MET A 216 -0.73 -3.28 -5.38
C MET A 216 -0.67 -4.77 -5.68
N ILE A 217 0.36 -5.43 -5.21
CA ILE A 217 0.45 -6.90 -5.26
C ILE A 217 -0.23 -7.46 -4.02
N CYS A 218 -1.31 -8.21 -4.22
CA CYS A 218 -2.20 -8.65 -3.13
C CYS A 218 -2.42 -10.16 -3.11
N ILE A 219 -2.79 -10.65 -1.94
CA ILE A 219 -3.44 -11.96 -1.77
C ILE A 219 -4.93 -11.76 -2.08
N GLN A 220 -5.44 -12.47 -3.08
CA GLN A 220 -6.88 -12.57 -3.34
C GLN A 220 -7.46 -13.76 -2.57
N HIS A 221 -8.59 -13.57 -1.90
CA HIS A 221 -9.25 -14.61 -1.11
C HIS A 221 -10.78 -14.43 -1.12
N THR A 222 -11.51 -15.46 -0.62
CA THR A 222 -12.99 -15.46 -0.58
C THR A 222 -13.54 -15.16 0.81
N ALA A 223 -12.72 -15.00 1.85
CA ALA A 223 -13.20 -14.57 3.16
C ALA A 223 -13.84 -13.17 3.05
N ALA A 224 -15.05 -13.01 3.59
CA ALA A 224 -15.83 -11.79 3.43
C ALA A 224 -15.15 -10.59 4.10
N ILE A 225 -14.86 -9.54 3.33
CA ILE A 225 -14.33 -8.26 3.79
C ILE A 225 -15.38 -7.17 3.56
N ASN A 226 -15.62 -6.38 4.58
CA ASN A 226 -16.54 -5.25 4.58
C ASN A 226 -15.85 -4.00 5.15
N PRO A 227 -16.36 -2.79 4.89
CA PRO A 227 -15.88 -1.58 5.55
C PRO A 227 -15.81 -1.75 7.07
N GLY A 228 -14.64 -1.44 7.66
CA GLY A 228 -14.31 -1.69 9.06
C GLY A 228 -13.38 -2.89 9.28
N ASN A 229 -13.29 -3.86 8.35
CA ASN A 229 -12.28 -4.93 8.41
C ASN A 229 -10.89 -4.45 7.95
N SER A 230 -10.80 -3.28 7.28
CA SER A 230 -9.52 -2.69 6.86
C SER A 230 -8.55 -2.56 8.03
N GLY A 231 -7.34 -3.07 7.85
CA GLY A 231 -6.30 -3.12 8.88
C GLY A 231 -6.34 -4.35 9.78
N GLY A 232 -7.42 -5.16 9.72
CA GLY A 232 -7.52 -6.43 10.43
C GLY A 232 -6.71 -7.54 9.78
N ALA A 233 -6.59 -8.68 10.46
CA ALA A 233 -5.78 -9.80 10.01
C ALA A 233 -6.50 -10.71 9.01
N LEU A 234 -5.76 -11.17 7.99
CA LEU A 234 -6.00 -12.42 7.30
C LEU A 234 -5.08 -13.46 7.93
N VAL A 235 -5.63 -14.58 8.41
CA VAL A 235 -4.85 -15.62 9.12
C VAL A 235 -5.03 -16.99 8.46
N ASN A 236 -4.00 -17.83 8.58
CA ASN A 236 -4.01 -19.21 8.12
C ASN A 236 -4.61 -20.16 9.17
N GLU A 237 -4.67 -21.47 8.88
CA GLU A 237 -5.16 -22.52 9.79
C GLU A 237 -4.27 -22.72 11.03
N TYR A 238 -3.08 -22.10 11.10
CA TYR A 238 -2.20 -22.12 12.27
C TYR A 238 -2.39 -20.89 13.16
N GLY A 239 -3.31 -19.99 12.79
CA GLY A 239 -3.57 -18.72 13.48
C GLY A 239 -2.44 -17.70 13.32
N GLN A 240 -1.68 -17.81 12.22
CA GLN A 240 -0.63 -16.86 11.86
C GLN A 240 -1.19 -15.82 10.87
N VAL A 241 -0.84 -14.56 11.06
CA VAL A 241 -1.21 -13.45 10.16
C VAL A 241 -0.40 -13.58 8.88
N ILE A 242 -1.09 -13.81 7.78
CA ILE A 242 -0.52 -13.94 6.43
C ILE A 242 -0.83 -12.73 5.56
N GLY A 243 -1.65 -11.79 6.03
CA GLY A 243 -1.96 -10.56 5.34
C GLY A 243 -2.73 -9.57 6.18
N ILE A 244 -2.78 -8.33 5.71
CA ILE A 244 -3.56 -7.22 6.29
C ILE A 244 -4.70 -6.92 5.33
N ASN A 245 -5.95 -7.06 5.81
CA ASN A 245 -7.15 -6.88 5.01
C ASN A 245 -7.31 -5.41 4.60
N SER A 246 -7.67 -5.14 3.35
CA SER A 246 -8.01 -3.80 2.88
C SER A 246 -9.29 -3.81 2.03
N SER A 247 -10.31 -3.09 2.49
CA SER A 247 -11.56 -2.91 1.75
C SER A 247 -11.45 -1.91 0.59
N LYS A 248 -10.36 -1.13 0.53
CA LYS A 248 -10.10 -0.17 -0.56
C LYS A 248 -9.46 -0.81 -1.79
N ILE A 249 -9.02 -2.04 -1.68
CA ILE A 249 -8.50 -2.82 -2.81
C ILE A 249 -9.64 -3.56 -3.51
N ALA A 250 -10.72 -3.87 -2.80
CA ALA A 250 -11.89 -4.55 -3.38
C ALA A 250 -12.62 -3.65 -4.38
N SER A 251 -12.87 -4.14 -5.59
CA SER A 251 -13.89 -3.58 -6.47
C SER A 251 -15.27 -3.95 -5.93
N THR A 252 -16.16 -2.98 -5.79
CA THR A 252 -17.56 -3.22 -5.39
C THR A 252 -18.36 -4.00 -6.43
N ASP A 253 -17.78 -4.20 -7.60
CA ASP A 253 -18.46 -4.82 -8.76
C ASP A 253 -18.42 -6.35 -8.76
N TYR A 254 -17.64 -6.97 -7.86
CA TYR A 254 -17.45 -8.42 -7.82
C TYR A 254 -17.67 -8.97 -6.41
N GLU A 255 -18.75 -9.72 -6.21
CA GLU A 255 -19.00 -10.46 -4.98
C GLU A 255 -18.00 -11.62 -4.80
N GLY A 256 -17.59 -11.88 -3.55
CA GLY A 256 -16.71 -13.00 -3.22
C GLY A 256 -15.23 -12.77 -3.60
N MET A 257 -14.85 -11.57 -3.96
CA MET A 257 -13.45 -11.19 -4.17
C MET A 257 -13.00 -10.22 -3.08
N ALA A 258 -12.05 -10.65 -2.28
CA ALA A 258 -11.43 -9.84 -1.24
C ALA A 258 -9.90 -9.87 -1.38
N PHE A 259 -9.25 -8.85 -0.85
CA PHE A 259 -7.83 -8.65 -1.01
C PHE A 259 -7.16 -8.27 0.30
N SER A 260 -5.92 -8.74 0.48
CA SER A 260 -5.09 -8.42 1.63
C SER A 260 -3.66 -8.11 1.17
N VAL A 261 -3.02 -7.18 1.83
CA VAL A 261 -1.59 -6.90 1.66
C VAL A 261 -0.81 -8.08 2.25
N PRO A 262 0.11 -8.71 1.52
CA PRO A 262 0.90 -9.85 2.02
C PRO A 262 1.67 -9.51 3.30
N SER A 263 1.78 -10.46 4.23
CA SER A 263 2.47 -10.24 5.51
C SER A 263 3.95 -9.88 5.34
N VAL A 264 4.62 -10.44 4.33
CA VAL A 264 6.04 -10.11 4.03
C VAL A 264 6.15 -8.64 3.64
N THR A 265 5.33 -8.17 2.70
CA THR A 265 5.29 -6.75 2.31
C THR A 265 4.91 -5.85 3.49
N ALA A 266 3.89 -6.24 4.26
CA ALA A 266 3.44 -5.46 5.43
C ALA A 266 4.55 -5.34 6.49
N LYS A 267 5.33 -6.40 6.69
CA LYS A 267 6.49 -6.38 7.59
C LYS A 267 7.58 -5.42 7.11
N GLU A 268 7.97 -5.49 5.84
CA GLU A 268 8.99 -4.60 5.26
C GLU A 268 8.62 -3.13 5.47
N VAL A 269 7.37 -2.78 5.16
CA VAL A 269 6.84 -1.43 5.34
C VAL A 269 6.77 -1.04 6.83
N TYR A 270 6.34 -1.98 7.69
CA TYR A 270 6.31 -1.75 9.14
C TYR A 270 7.71 -1.44 9.69
N ASP A 271 8.72 -2.22 9.32
CA ASP A 271 10.10 -2.03 9.80
C ASP A 271 10.64 -0.66 9.37
N GLU A 272 10.40 -0.24 8.13
CA GLU A 272 10.79 1.09 7.62
C GLU A 272 10.07 2.22 8.37
N ILE A 273 8.76 2.10 8.59
CA ILE A 273 7.98 3.11 9.30
C ILE A 273 8.43 3.21 10.76
N VAL A 274 8.69 2.10 11.44
CA VAL A 274 9.15 2.12 12.84
C VAL A 274 10.55 2.74 12.94
N ALA A 275 11.43 2.46 11.96
CA ALA A 275 12.79 2.97 11.95
C ALA A 275 12.89 4.46 11.58
N ASN A 276 12.09 4.92 10.61
CA ASN A 276 12.25 6.21 9.96
C ASN A 276 11.03 7.14 10.09
N GLY A 277 9.86 6.60 10.47
CA GLY A 277 8.57 7.30 10.44
C GLY A 277 7.84 7.24 9.09
N TYR A 278 8.48 6.72 8.05
CA TYR A 278 7.98 6.58 6.68
C TYR A 278 8.80 5.51 5.93
N VAL A 279 8.35 5.12 4.73
CA VAL A 279 9.10 4.21 3.85
C VAL A 279 10.09 5.01 3.03
N THR A 280 11.37 4.71 3.18
CA THR A 280 12.46 5.44 2.50
C THR A 280 12.49 5.15 1.00
N ASN A 281 13.11 6.07 0.24
CA ASN A 281 13.30 5.96 -1.21
C ASN A 281 12.01 5.85 -2.04
N ARG A 282 10.88 6.35 -1.55
CA ARG A 282 9.64 6.50 -2.31
C ARG A 282 9.66 7.83 -3.07
N PRO A 283 9.76 7.84 -4.40
CA PRO A 283 9.70 9.08 -5.17
C PRO A 283 8.27 9.59 -5.30
N LYS A 284 8.07 10.90 -5.20
CA LYS A 284 6.81 11.60 -5.53
C LYS A 284 7.08 12.89 -6.27
N LEU A 285 6.10 13.37 -7.04
CA LEU A 285 6.12 14.71 -7.66
C LEU A 285 5.77 15.83 -6.66
N GLY A 286 5.11 15.48 -5.55
CA GLY A 286 4.58 16.45 -4.60
C GLY A 286 3.43 17.27 -5.17
N ILE A 287 2.57 16.65 -5.98
CA ILE A 287 1.30 17.21 -6.46
C ILE A 287 0.17 16.20 -6.24
N THR A 288 -1.05 16.69 -6.09
CA THR A 288 -2.23 15.83 -6.25
C THR A 288 -2.83 16.07 -7.62
N TYR A 289 -3.29 15.02 -8.25
CA TYR A 289 -3.90 15.08 -9.59
C TYR A 289 -5.04 14.06 -9.72
N SER A 290 -5.85 14.24 -10.74
CA SER A 290 -6.90 13.29 -11.11
C SER A 290 -6.95 13.12 -12.62
N PRO A 291 -7.43 11.98 -13.15
CA PRO A 291 -7.63 11.81 -14.58
C PRO A 291 -8.57 12.87 -15.15
N ALA A 292 -8.25 13.42 -16.32
CA ALA A 292 -9.14 14.36 -17.02
C ALA A 292 -10.50 13.74 -17.33
N SER A 293 -10.55 12.42 -17.55
CA SER A 293 -11.77 11.64 -17.74
C SER A 293 -12.71 11.64 -16.54
N SER A 294 -12.24 11.93 -15.32
CA SER A 294 -13.05 12.02 -14.11
C SER A 294 -13.92 13.29 -14.06
N SER A 295 -13.66 14.28 -14.92
CA SER A 295 -14.40 15.52 -15.03
C SER A 295 -15.00 15.65 -16.42
N GLN A 296 -16.32 15.78 -16.50
CA GLN A 296 -17.02 15.95 -17.79
C GLN A 296 -16.50 17.15 -18.59
N MET A 297 -16.21 18.26 -17.92
CA MET A 297 -15.66 19.46 -18.57
C MET A 297 -14.28 19.20 -19.16
N TYR A 298 -13.35 18.63 -18.39
CA TYR A 298 -11.99 18.35 -18.88
C TYR A 298 -11.97 17.23 -19.91
N SER A 299 -12.79 16.20 -19.77
CA SER A 299 -12.95 15.12 -20.76
C SER A 299 -13.39 15.70 -22.13
N MET A 300 -14.35 16.64 -22.11
CA MET A 300 -14.78 17.32 -23.33
C MET A 300 -13.67 18.19 -23.93
N ILE A 301 -12.91 18.93 -23.12
CA ILE A 301 -11.79 19.76 -23.58
C ILE A 301 -10.68 18.89 -24.19
N VAL A 302 -10.29 17.80 -23.53
CA VAL A 302 -9.31 16.83 -24.05
C VAL A 302 -9.73 16.36 -25.44
N SER A 303 -11.00 15.97 -25.61
CA SER A 303 -11.53 15.51 -26.90
C SER A 303 -11.58 16.62 -27.96
N LEU A 304 -12.04 17.83 -27.60
CA LEU A 304 -12.19 18.94 -28.55
C LEU A 304 -10.85 19.54 -29.02
N LYS A 305 -9.83 19.45 -28.17
CA LYS A 305 -8.50 20.03 -28.40
C LYS A 305 -7.47 19.00 -28.84
N ASP A 306 -7.91 17.76 -29.06
CA ASP A 306 -7.03 16.63 -29.47
C ASP A 306 -5.84 16.44 -28.53
N LEU A 307 -6.10 16.57 -27.21
CA LEU A 307 -5.10 16.31 -26.16
C LEU A 307 -5.04 14.81 -25.84
N PRO A 308 -3.91 14.32 -25.30
CA PRO A 308 -3.76 12.92 -24.92
C PRO A 308 -4.86 12.43 -23.96
N ALA A 309 -5.39 11.24 -24.19
CA ALA A 309 -6.51 10.68 -23.42
C ALA A 309 -6.18 10.44 -21.94
N GLY A 310 -4.91 10.17 -21.62
CA GLY A 310 -4.40 9.98 -20.28
C GLY A 310 -4.05 11.28 -19.54
N SER A 311 -4.41 12.46 -20.08
CA SER A 311 -4.13 13.75 -19.44
C SER A 311 -4.64 13.81 -18.00
N LEU A 312 -3.84 14.44 -17.11
CA LEU A 312 -4.09 14.54 -15.68
C LEU A 312 -4.34 16.00 -15.27
N ILE A 313 -5.37 16.24 -14.46
CA ILE A 313 -5.69 17.57 -13.93
C ILE A 313 -4.91 17.76 -12.63
N VAL A 314 -4.10 18.82 -12.54
CA VAL A 314 -3.46 19.24 -11.28
C VAL A 314 -4.52 19.73 -10.31
N GLN A 315 -4.62 19.11 -9.13
CA GLN A 315 -5.54 19.50 -8.06
C GLN A 315 -4.85 20.40 -7.04
N SER A 316 -3.60 20.10 -6.68
CA SER A 316 -2.79 20.93 -5.79
C SER A 316 -1.30 20.69 -6.01
N VAL A 317 -0.48 21.67 -5.62
CA VAL A 317 0.99 21.55 -5.57
C VAL A 317 1.42 21.68 -4.11
N GLN A 318 2.14 20.69 -3.60
CA GLN A 318 2.64 20.67 -2.22
C GLN A 318 3.84 21.62 -2.09
N SER A 319 4.04 22.17 -0.90
CA SER A 319 5.12 23.15 -0.65
C SER A 319 6.53 22.57 -0.76
N ASP A 320 6.67 21.25 -0.58
CA ASP A 320 7.94 20.50 -0.71
C ASP A 320 8.21 20.04 -2.15
N SER A 321 7.24 20.21 -3.07
CA SER A 321 7.41 19.91 -4.48
C SER A 321 8.39 20.88 -5.16
N SER A 322 9.23 20.36 -6.04
CA SER A 322 10.06 21.20 -6.95
C SER A 322 9.20 22.07 -7.88
N LEU A 323 7.92 21.72 -8.07
CA LEU A 323 6.97 22.49 -8.86
C LEU A 323 6.37 23.69 -8.11
N ALA A 324 6.51 23.75 -6.77
CA ALA A 324 5.97 24.85 -5.96
C ALA A 324 6.56 26.23 -6.32
N SER A 325 7.81 26.26 -6.83
CA SER A 325 8.47 27.47 -7.31
C SER A 325 8.27 27.75 -8.80
N GLN A 326 7.50 26.93 -9.50
CA GLN A 326 7.23 27.04 -10.93
C GLN A 326 5.78 27.44 -11.16
N ASP A 327 5.44 27.90 -12.37
CA ASP A 327 4.09 28.41 -12.68
C ASP A 327 3.11 27.26 -12.97
N VAL A 328 3.02 26.25 -12.07
CA VAL A 328 2.04 25.15 -12.11
C VAL A 328 0.92 25.45 -11.14
N LYS A 329 -0.34 25.36 -11.58
CA LYS A 329 -1.53 25.75 -10.81
C LYS A 329 -2.60 24.67 -10.84
N GLN A 330 -3.50 24.76 -9.87
CA GLN A 330 -4.73 23.97 -9.90
C GLN A 330 -5.50 24.23 -11.20
N GLY A 331 -5.97 23.15 -11.84
CA GLY A 331 -6.69 23.18 -13.11
C GLY A 331 -5.80 23.08 -14.35
N ASP A 332 -4.49 23.14 -14.21
CA ASP A 332 -3.59 22.82 -15.31
C ASP A 332 -3.70 21.33 -15.68
N LEU A 333 -3.50 21.00 -16.96
CA LEU A 333 -3.41 19.63 -17.43
C LEU A 333 -1.95 19.23 -17.67
N ILE A 334 -1.56 18.07 -17.13
CA ILE A 334 -0.33 17.39 -17.53
C ILE A 334 -0.68 16.51 -18.72
N THR A 335 -0.07 16.75 -19.87
CA THR A 335 -0.39 16.06 -21.12
C THR A 335 0.74 15.14 -21.61
N LYS A 336 2.01 15.49 -21.26
CA LYS A 336 3.18 14.67 -21.64
C LYS A 336 4.16 14.57 -20.48
N VAL A 337 4.95 13.51 -20.50
CA VAL A 337 6.11 13.33 -19.64
C VAL A 337 7.31 12.93 -20.49
N ASN A 338 8.45 13.62 -20.31
CA ASN A 338 9.68 13.42 -21.08
C ASN A 338 9.43 13.43 -22.62
N GLY A 339 8.53 14.31 -23.09
CA GLY A 339 8.16 14.46 -24.48
C GLY A 339 7.21 13.39 -25.04
N LYS A 340 6.81 12.40 -24.23
CA LYS A 340 5.85 11.35 -24.60
C LYS A 340 4.46 11.72 -24.11
N ASP A 341 3.45 11.58 -24.98
CA ASP A 341 2.05 11.77 -24.64
C ASP A 341 1.62 10.80 -23.51
N LEU A 342 0.73 11.24 -22.63
CA LEU A 342 0.06 10.37 -21.66
C LEU A 342 -1.12 9.68 -22.35
N ASP A 343 -0.93 8.42 -22.76
CA ASP A 343 -1.97 7.61 -23.39
C ASP A 343 -2.98 7.08 -22.36
N SER A 344 -2.48 6.80 -21.13
CA SER A 344 -3.23 6.39 -19.95
C SER A 344 -2.97 7.32 -18.75
N ALA A 345 -3.96 7.43 -17.88
CA ALA A 345 -3.80 8.13 -16.60
C ALA A 345 -2.74 7.47 -15.68
N ASP A 346 -2.42 6.21 -15.93
CA ASP A 346 -1.44 5.44 -15.16
C ASP A 346 0.01 5.66 -15.66
N ASP A 347 0.22 6.24 -16.84
CA ASP A 347 1.56 6.41 -17.45
C ASP A 347 2.51 7.24 -16.55
N LEU A 348 2.01 8.31 -15.94
CA LEU A 348 2.81 9.15 -15.05
C LEU A 348 3.07 8.49 -13.69
N PRO A 349 2.07 7.93 -12.98
CA PRO A 349 2.30 7.11 -11.78
C PRO A 349 3.31 5.98 -12.00
N ASP A 350 3.14 5.20 -13.07
CA ASP A 350 4.02 4.09 -13.42
C ASP A 350 5.47 4.53 -13.68
N LEU A 351 5.65 5.71 -14.28
CA LEU A 351 6.99 6.25 -14.50
C LEU A 351 7.62 6.70 -13.19
N ILE A 352 6.85 7.38 -12.31
CA ILE A 352 7.33 7.80 -11.00
C ILE A 352 7.76 6.58 -10.18
N ASP A 353 6.98 5.51 -10.20
CA ASP A 353 7.27 4.27 -9.47
C ASP A 353 8.56 3.56 -9.92
N LYS A 354 8.94 3.76 -11.19
CA LYS A 354 10.17 3.22 -11.78
C LYS A 354 11.38 4.17 -11.68
N SER A 355 11.15 5.37 -11.14
CA SER A 355 12.19 6.40 -10.98
C SER A 355 12.77 6.38 -9.57
N ALA A 356 13.85 7.13 -9.36
CA ALA A 356 14.47 7.33 -8.05
C ALA A 356 14.19 8.74 -7.51
N VAL A 357 14.30 8.90 -6.20
CA VAL A 357 14.31 10.23 -5.55
C VAL A 357 15.48 11.03 -6.12
N GLY A 358 15.20 12.27 -6.54
CA GLY A 358 16.18 13.14 -7.20
C GLY A 358 16.16 13.08 -8.72
N ASP A 359 15.51 12.09 -9.34
CA ASP A 359 15.31 12.08 -10.78
C ASP A 359 14.48 13.28 -11.23
N THR A 360 14.73 13.75 -12.44
CA THR A 360 14.04 14.90 -13.00
C THR A 360 13.22 14.47 -14.23
N LEU A 361 11.93 14.76 -14.17
CA LEU A 361 10.99 14.56 -15.27
C LEU A 361 10.70 15.90 -15.94
N THR A 362 10.58 15.92 -17.27
CA THR A 362 10.06 17.08 -18.00
C THR A 362 8.57 16.87 -18.23
N LEU A 363 7.74 17.74 -17.66
CA LEU A 363 6.29 17.69 -17.85
C LEU A 363 5.86 18.75 -18.84
N THR A 364 5.00 18.39 -19.78
CA THR A 364 4.29 19.35 -20.62
C THR A 364 2.97 19.68 -19.98
N ILE A 365 2.78 20.96 -19.67
CA ILE A 365 1.61 21.51 -19.01
C ILE A 365 0.76 22.27 -20.02
N CYS A 366 -0.52 21.96 -20.08
CA CYS A 366 -1.51 22.70 -20.86
C CYS A 366 -2.42 23.47 -19.90
N ARG A 367 -2.34 24.79 -19.93
CA ARG A 367 -3.24 25.71 -19.21
C ARG A 367 -4.35 26.20 -20.12
N ILE A 368 -5.58 26.12 -19.66
CA ILE A 368 -6.77 26.54 -20.36
C ILE A 368 -7.19 27.90 -19.84
N ASP A 369 -7.27 28.91 -20.71
CA ASP A 369 -7.76 30.24 -20.34
C ASP A 369 -9.30 30.33 -20.32
N SER A 370 -9.84 31.47 -19.89
CA SER A 370 -11.28 31.73 -19.84
C SER A 370 -11.98 31.71 -21.23
N ASN A 371 -11.21 31.77 -22.31
CA ASN A 371 -11.69 31.70 -23.70
C ASN A 371 -11.47 30.32 -24.32
N TYR A 372 -11.10 29.32 -23.48
CA TYR A 372 -10.77 27.96 -23.91
C TYR A 372 -9.57 27.87 -24.87
N ASN A 373 -8.66 28.86 -24.85
CA ASN A 373 -7.39 28.73 -25.54
C ASN A 373 -6.42 27.91 -24.67
N ILE A 374 -5.56 27.12 -25.35
CA ILE A 374 -4.52 26.35 -24.70
C ILE A 374 -3.21 27.16 -24.73
N ASN A 375 -2.58 27.28 -23.57
CA ASN A 375 -1.20 27.70 -23.43
C ASN A 375 -0.38 26.49 -22.95
N GLU A 376 0.51 26.01 -23.83
CA GLU A 376 1.39 24.86 -23.53
C GLU A 376 2.78 25.36 -23.13
N PHE A 377 3.33 24.78 -22.06
CA PHE A 377 4.68 25.08 -21.59
C PHE A 377 5.28 23.86 -20.88
N GLU A 378 6.61 23.81 -20.83
CA GLU A 378 7.33 22.74 -20.14
C GLU A 378 7.84 23.19 -18.77
N VAL A 379 7.80 22.25 -17.81
CA VAL A 379 8.39 22.41 -16.49
C VAL A 379 9.25 21.20 -16.15
N LYS A 380 10.31 21.42 -15.36
CA LYS A 380 11.16 20.36 -14.85
C LYS A 380 10.76 20.01 -13.42
N ALA A 381 10.30 18.80 -13.22
CA ALA A 381 9.88 18.28 -11.94
C ALA A 381 10.94 17.33 -11.38
N THR A 382 11.63 17.72 -10.32
CA THR A 382 12.54 16.82 -9.60
C THR A 382 11.71 16.05 -8.58
N LEU A 383 11.82 14.72 -8.61
CA LEU A 383 11.14 13.84 -7.68
C LEU A 383 11.73 13.99 -6.27
N VAL A 384 10.86 14.23 -5.31
CA VAL A 384 11.22 14.33 -3.90
C VAL A 384 10.84 13.05 -3.17
N GLU A 385 11.42 12.82 -1.99
CA GLU A 385 11.08 11.65 -1.18
C GLU A 385 9.69 11.80 -0.55
N ASP A 386 8.86 10.78 -0.69
CA ASP A 386 7.56 10.71 -0.02
C ASP A 386 7.75 10.30 1.44
N LYS A 387 7.72 11.27 2.33
CA LYS A 387 7.85 11.04 3.78
C LYS A 387 6.52 10.75 4.46
N GLY A 388 5.47 10.48 3.69
CA GLY A 388 4.11 10.44 4.21
C GLY A 388 3.69 11.82 4.77
N ASP A 389 2.41 12.08 4.87
CA ASP A 389 1.91 13.31 5.53
C ASP A 389 1.85 13.15 7.06
N SER A 390 2.96 12.74 7.68
CA SER A 390 3.08 12.75 9.15
C SER A 390 3.00 14.17 9.75
N SER A 391 3.08 15.20 8.89
CA SER A 391 2.97 16.61 9.31
C SER A 391 1.55 17.06 9.65
N SER A 392 0.51 16.31 9.28
CA SER A 392 -0.89 16.64 9.61
C SER A 392 -1.29 16.24 11.04
N VAL A 393 -0.45 15.50 11.75
CA VAL A 393 -0.65 15.16 13.17
C VAL A 393 0.09 16.16 14.07
N LYS A 394 -0.07 17.45 13.83
CA LYS A 394 0.33 18.47 14.82
C LYS A 394 -0.83 18.77 15.75
N THR A 395 -0.67 18.33 17.00
CA THR A 395 -1.29 18.92 18.18
C THR A 395 -1.12 20.44 18.15
N GLU A 396 -2.29 21.15 18.24
CA GLU A 396 -2.47 22.58 18.55
C GLU A 396 -1.98 23.64 17.56
N SER A 397 -2.91 24.27 16.87
CA SER A 397 -3.43 25.61 17.20
C SER A 397 -4.39 26.10 16.10
N THR A 398 -5.51 26.63 16.60
CA THR A 398 -6.53 27.44 15.94
C THR A 398 -6.08 28.24 14.73
N THR A 399 -6.64 27.89 13.56
CA THR A 399 -7.16 28.89 12.61
C THR A 399 -8.11 28.19 11.63
N ARG A 400 -9.36 28.67 11.57
CA ARG A 400 -10.37 28.22 10.60
C ARG A 400 -9.89 28.50 9.19
N SER A 401 -9.68 27.47 8.40
CA SER A 401 -9.75 27.55 6.95
C SER A 401 -10.69 26.46 6.45
N ASN A 402 -11.67 26.85 5.64
CA ASN A 402 -12.58 25.95 4.95
C ASN A 402 -11.76 25.00 4.06
N SER A 403 -11.54 23.78 4.53
CA SER A 403 -10.96 22.73 3.69
C SER A 403 -12.09 21.93 3.04
N TYR A 404 -12.09 21.94 1.74
CA TYR A 404 -12.90 21.09 0.87
C TYR A 404 -12.72 19.62 1.29
N ASN A 405 -13.80 18.99 1.71
CA ASN A 405 -13.82 17.56 2.03
C ASN A 405 -14.24 16.79 0.77
N PRO A 406 -13.36 16.00 0.14
CA PRO A 406 -13.69 15.25 -1.07
C PRO A 406 -14.73 14.14 -0.84
N PHE A 407 -15.10 13.83 0.40
CA PHE A 407 -16.07 12.77 0.73
C PHE A 407 -17.52 13.27 0.90
N SER A 408 -17.80 14.56 0.73
CA SER A 408 -19.16 15.08 0.84
C SER A 408 -20.04 14.82 -0.39
N ALA A 409 -19.54 14.14 -1.44
CA ALA A 409 -20.27 13.91 -2.68
C ALA A 409 -21.09 12.59 -2.71
N TYR A 410 -20.99 11.76 -1.69
CA TYR A 410 -21.82 10.54 -1.59
C TYR A 410 -22.85 10.72 -0.47
N GLY A 411 -23.94 11.42 -0.83
CA GLY A 411 -25.13 11.54 0.01
C GLY A 411 -25.85 10.19 0.10
N TYR A 412 -25.80 9.56 1.24
CA TYR A 412 -26.89 8.75 1.72
C TYR A 412 -27.68 9.60 2.72
N GLY A 413 -28.75 10.18 2.20
CA GLY A 413 -29.77 10.82 3.00
C GLY A 413 -30.81 9.80 3.43
N ASN A 414 -31.20 9.91 4.69
CA ASN A 414 -32.25 9.26 5.49
C ASN A 414 -32.07 7.77 5.77
#